data_d746f2901f79b04a77889779f31472f4
#
_entry.id   d746f2901f79b04a77889779f31472f4
#
_cell.length_a   1.000
_cell.length_b   1.000
_cell.length_c   1.000
_cell.angle_alpha   90.00
_cell.angle_beta   90.00
_cell.angle_gamma   90.00
#
_symmetry.space_group_name_H-M   'P 1'
#
loop_
_entity.id
_entity.type
_entity.pdbx_description
1 polymer ?
#
loop_
_entity_poly.entity_id
_entity_poly.type
_entity_poly.pdbx_seq_one_letter_code
_entity_poly.pdbx_strand_id
1 'polypeptide(L)'
;MKKVMFTTAAMALLAGAATAEEVKVGILLGFTGPLESITPTMAAGAELAMSEVSSSGKFMGGSTLTPVRGDSTCVDSAAATAAAERLVTSDKVAAIVGADCSGVTGAVLQNVARPNGIGMISASATSPALSTAEDDGLFFRVAPSDARQGEIMADILSERGVTSVALTFTNNDYGKGMADAFAAAFTAAGGTVTATVPHEDGKGDYSAEVATLASAGG
;
A
#
# COMPACT_ATOMS: atom_id res chain seq x y z
N MET A 1 21.81 13.37 -77.23
CA MET A 1 22.49 13.02 -75.92
C MET A 1 21.65 13.54 -74.82
N LYS A 2 20.85 12.64 -74.14
CA LYS A 2 20.00 12.99 -72.96
C LYS A 2 20.79 12.73 -71.67
N LYS A 3 21.05 13.76 -70.91
CA LYS A 3 21.65 13.63 -69.58
C LYS A 3 20.55 13.26 -68.59
N VAL A 4 20.64 12.07 -68.00
CA VAL A 4 19.81 11.61 -66.88
C VAL A 4 20.49 12.10 -65.59
N MET A 5 19.82 13.03 -64.90
CA MET A 5 20.20 13.44 -63.56
C MET A 5 19.61 12.45 -62.55
N PHE A 6 20.49 11.70 -61.87
CA PHE A 6 20.10 10.91 -60.67
C PHE A 6 20.01 11.83 -59.47
N THR A 7 18.82 12.06 -59.00
CA THR A 7 18.59 12.76 -57.71
C THR A 7 18.62 11.72 -56.58
N THR A 8 19.67 11.64 -55.84
CA THR A 8 19.80 10.79 -54.66
C THR A 8 19.04 11.46 -53.51
N ALA A 9 17.86 10.95 -53.18
CA ALA A 9 17.14 11.36 -51.97
C ALA A 9 17.80 10.73 -50.75
N ALA A 10 18.51 11.53 -49.98
CA ALA A 10 19.02 11.14 -48.66
C ALA A 10 17.84 11.12 -47.67
N MET A 11 17.28 9.95 -47.38
CA MET A 11 16.42 9.75 -46.22
C MET A 11 17.27 9.88 -44.97
N ALA A 12 17.21 11.02 -44.29
CA ALA A 12 17.69 11.19 -42.95
C ALA A 12 16.78 10.39 -42.02
N LEU A 13 17.25 9.21 -41.55
CA LEU A 13 16.68 8.51 -40.43
C LEU A 13 16.86 9.41 -39.20
N LEU A 14 15.82 10.11 -38.82
CA LEU A 14 15.70 10.69 -37.46
C LEU A 14 15.51 9.50 -36.49
N ALA A 15 16.62 8.88 -36.12
CA ALA A 15 16.68 8.08 -34.91
C ALA A 15 16.40 9.04 -33.77
N GLY A 16 15.17 9.05 -33.26
CA GLY A 16 14.83 9.76 -32.04
C GLY A 16 15.75 9.23 -30.93
N ALA A 17 16.75 10.01 -30.57
CA ALA A 17 17.54 9.74 -29.39
C ALA A 17 16.54 9.77 -28.21
N ALA A 18 16.33 8.63 -27.56
CA ALA A 18 15.64 8.59 -26.29
C ALA A 18 16.45 9.49 -25.34
N THR A 19 15.90 10.65 -25.06
CA THR A 19 16.50 11.55 -24.07
C THR A 19 16.28 10.95 -22.69
N ALA A 20 17.33 10.84 -21.89
CA ALA A 20 17.20 10.50 -20.48
C ALA A 20 16.29 11.52 -19.79
N GLU A 21 15.26 11.04 -19.11
CA GLU A 21 14.25 11.85 -18.45
C GLU A 21 14.29 11.64 -16.94
N GLU A 22 13.83 12.65 -16.20
CA GLU A 22 13.55 12.52 -14.78
C GLU A 22 12.14 11.98 -14.60
N VAL A 23 12.01 10.79 -13.99
CA VAL A 23 10.71 10.19 -13.65
C VAL A 23 10.50 10.33 -12.15
N LYS A 24 9.52 11.11 -11.75
CA LYS A 24 9.16 11.29 -10.33
C LYS A 24 8.30 10.15 -9.85
N VAL A 25 8.59 9.66 -8.64
CA VAL A 25 7.82 8.62 -7.96
C VAL A 25 7.43 9.12 -6.57
N GLY A 26 6.15 9.09 -6.27
CA GLY A 26 5.63 9.47 -4.96
C GLY A 26 5.99 8.41 -3.91
N ILE A 27 6.41 8.86 -2.72
CA ILE A 27 6.53 8.02 -1.53
C ILE A 27 5.49 8.54 -0.53
N LEU A 28 4.36 7.86 -0.46
CA LEU A 28 3.21 8.25 0.36
C LEU A 28 3.13 7.34 1.58
N LEU A 29 3.63 7.80 2.72
CA LEU A 29 3.69 7.06 3.97
C LEU A 29 3.28 7.96 5.14
N GLY A 30 2.90 7.37 6.28
CA GLY A 30 2.53 8.10 7.49
C GLY A 30 3.75 8.67 8.20
N PHE A 31 4.31 9.76 7.70
CA PHE A 31 5.43 10.47 8.31
C PHE A 31 5.04 11.18 9.60
N THR A 32 3.75 11.41 9.81
CA THR A 32 3.14 11.79 11.08
C THR A 32 2.13 10.73 11.51
N GLY A 33 1.76 10.71 12.80
CA GLY A 33 0.80 9.76 13.34
C GLY A 33 1.45 8.48 13.89
N PRO A 34 0.70 7.36 14.00
CA PRO A 34 1.12 6.19 14.78
C PRO A 34 2.36 5.46 14.22
N LEU A 35 2.70 5.66 12.94
CA LEU A 35 3.83 4.99 12.31
C LEU A 35 5.06 5.89 12.09
N GLU A 36 5.06 7.12 12.60
CA GLU A 36 6.12 8.10 12.37
C GLU A 36 7.53 7.62 12.76
N SER A 37 7.63 6.67 13.67
CA SER A 37 8.91 6.10 14.12
C SER A 37 9.54 5.12 13.11
N ILE A 38 8.74 4.52 12.21
CA ILE A 38 9.21 3.48 11.27
C ILE A 38 9.17 3.92 9.80
N THR A 39 8.24 4.77 9.42
CA THR A 39 8.05 5.20 8.04
C THR A 39 9.26 5.93 7.42
N PRO A 40 10.08 6.71 8.16
CA PRO A 40 11.31 7.27 7.60
C PRO A 40 12.29 6.22 7.08
N THR A 41 12.42 5.06 7.76
CA THR A 41 13.27 3.95 7.31
C THR A 41 12.66 3.21 6.13
N MET A 42 11.33 3.07 6.07
CA MET A 42 10.65 2.52 4.89
C MET A 42 10.88 3.40 3.66
N ALA A 43 10.74 4.71 3.82
CA ALA A 43 11.03 5.67 2.75
C ALA A 43 12.48 5.59 2.27
N ALA A 44 13.44 5.52 3.20
CA ALA A 44 14.85 5.38 2.87
C ALA A 44 15.14 4.11 2.05
N GLY A 45 14.45 3.00 2.33
CA GLY A 45 14.54 1.77 1.53
C GLY A 45 14.05 1.96 0.09
N ALA A 46 12.91 2.63 -0.09
CA ALA A 46 12.39 2.97 -1.42
C ALA A 46 13.32 3.93 -2.18
N GLU A 47 13.82 4.95 -1.50
CA GLU A 47 14.77 5.93 -2.07
C GLU A 47 16.09 5.28 -2.48
N LEU A 48 16.59 4.33 -1.69
CA LEU A 48 17.78 3.54 -2.02
C LEU A 48 17.56 2.75 -3.32
N ALA A 49 16.45 2.03 -3.43
CA ALA A 49 16.12 1.28 -4.63
C ALA A 49 16.02 2.18 -5.87
N MET A 50 15.40 3.35 -5.75
CA MET A 50 15.33 4.35 -6.83
C MET A 50 16.73 4.89 -7.22
N SER A 51 17.60 5.10 -6.24
CA SER A 51 18.98 5.52 -6.45
C SER A 51 19.81 4.46 -7.19
N GLU A 52 19.67 3.18 -6.78
CA GLU A 52 20.36 2.07 -7.43
C GLU A 52 19.91 1.88 -8.89
N VAL A 53 18.58 1.95 -9.14
CA VAL A 53 18.02 1.89 -10.49
C VAL A 53 18.56 3.03 -11.36
N SER A 54 18.55 4.25 -10.85
CA SER A 54 19.05 5.44 -11.56
C SER A 54 20.55 5.32 -11.86
N SER A 55 21.34 4.92 -10.85
CA SER A 55 22.79 4.77 -10.98
C SER A 55 23.22 3.66 -11.94
N SER A 56 22.33 2.68 -12.19
CA SER A 56 22.59 1.58 -13.13
C SER A 56 22.73 2.06 -14.57
N GLY A 57 22.17 3.21 -14.92
CA GLY A 57 22.08 3.76 -16.27
C GLY A 57 21.23 2.92 -17.24
N LYS A 58 20.52 1.89 -16.74
CA LYS A 58 19.73 0.95 -17.57
C LYS A 58 18.24 1.30 -17.64
N PHE A 59 17.79 2.15 -16.73
CA PHE A 59 16.37 2.53 -16.67
C PHE A 59 16.04 3.47 -17.82
N MET A 60 15.09 3.07 -18.67
CA MET A 60 14.52 3.86 -19.78
C MET A 60 15.55 4.73 -20.52
N GLY A 61 16.63 4.10 -21.03
CA GLY A 61 17.65 4.82 -21.81
C GLY A 61 18.55 5.78 -21.00
N GLY A 62 18.72 5.51 -19.70
CA GLY A 62 19.54 6.34 -18.79
C GLY A 62 18.73 7.36 -17.98
N SER A 63 17.39 7.26 -18.01
CA SER A 63 16.50 8.07 -17.18
C SER A 63 16.74 7.83 -15.68
N THR A 64 16.33 8.78 -14.85
CA THR A 64 16.50 8.73 -13.39
C THR A 64 15.16 8.72 -12.67
N LEU A 65 15.12 8.05 -11.51
CA LEU A 65 13.98 8.10 -10.59
C LEU A 65 14.24 9.15 -9.51
N THR A 66 13.27 10.04 -9.32
CA THR A 66 13.33 11.09 -8.29
C THR A 66 12.20 10.86 -7.28
N PRO A 67 12.51 10.60 -6.01
CA PRO A 67 11.48 10.42 -4.98
C PRO A 67 10.84 11.75 -4.58
N VAL A 68 9.52 11.76 -4.38
CA VAL A 68 8.76 12.89 -3.84
C VAL A 68 7.92 12.39 -2.67
N ARG A 69 8.20 12.88 -1.46
CA ARG A 69 7.48 12.44 -0.25
C ARG A 69 6.13 13.13 -0.09
N GLY A 70 5.14 12.36 0.34
CA GLY A 70 3.82 12.79 0.79
C GLY A 70 3.48 12.12 2.12
N ASP A 71 2.79 12.82 3.01
CA ASP A 71 2.37 12.28 4.31
C ASP A 71 0.94 11.75 4.22
N SER A 72 0.78 10.44 4.45
CA SER A 72 -0.53 9.77 4.52
C SER A 72 -1.16 9.82 5.89
N THR A 73 -0.43 10.24 6.92
CA THR A 73 -0.82 10.21 8.34
C THR A 73 -1.20 8.82 8.90
N CYS A 74 -1.39 7.81 8.05
CA CYS A 74 -1.89 6.47 8.36
C CYS A 74 -3.39 6.42 8.74
N VAL A 75 -3.93 7.43 9.41
CA VAL A 75 -5.27 7.39 10.04
C VAL A 75 -6.29 8.33 9.40
N ASP A 76 -5.85 9.38 8.72
CA ASP A 76 -6.73 10.38 8.09
C ASP A 76 -6.79 10.17 6.58
N SER A 77 -7.86 9.53 6.12
CA SER A 77 -8.08 9.26 4.69
C SER A 77 -8.24 10.53 3.84
N ALA A 78 -8.74 11.62 4.42
CA ALA A 78 -8.87 12.88 3.70
C ALA A 78 -7.50 13.54 3.50
N ALA A 79 -6.66 13.58 4.54
CA ALA A 79 -5.30 14.08 4.45
C ALA A 79 -4.45 13.24 3.47
N ALA A 80 -4.54 11.91 3.55
CA ALA A 80 -3.85 11.01 2.63
C ALA A 80 -4.27 11.22 1.17
N THR A 81 -5.58 11.38 0.91
CA THR A 81 -6.11 11.68 -0.42
C THR A 81 -5.57 13.01 -0.94
N ALA A 82 -5.61 14.07 -0.13
CA ALA A 82 -5.09 15.39 -0.52
C ALA A 82 -3.57 15.35 -0.81
N ALA A 83 -2.79 14.62 -0.01
CA ALA A 83 -1.36 14.43 -0.27
C ALA A 83 -1.11 13.66 -1.58
N ALA A 84 -1.88 12.60 -1.85
CA ALA A 84 -1.80 11.85 -3.10
C ALA A 84 -2.20 12.72 -4.32
N GLU A 85 -3.28 13.48 -4.21
CA GLU A 85 -3.69 14.43 -5.27
C GLU A 85 -2.60 15.44 -5.59
N ARG A 86 -1.92 15.99 -4.58
CA ARG A 86 -0.77 16.87 -4.78
C ARG A 86 0.36 16.17 -5.53
N LEU A 87 0.72 14.95 -5.11
CA LEU A 87 1.77 14.16 -5.78
C LEU A 87 1.43 13.96 -7.27
N VAL A 88 0.19 13.62 -7.59
CA VAL A 88 -0.25 13.34 -8.98
C VAL A 88 -0.41 14.62 -9.79
N THR A 89 -1.11 15.63 -9.25
CA THR A 89 -1.53 16.78 -10.04
C THR A 89 -0.51 17.91 -10.07
N SER A 90 0.24 18.12 -8.97
CA SER A 90 1.22 19.20 -8.85
C SER A 90 2.64 18.71 -9.11
N ASP A 91 3.05 17.63 -8.42
CA ASP A 91 4.41 17.11 -8.53
C ASP A 91 4.60 16.23 -9.78
N LYS A 92 3.48 15.74 -10.39
CA LYS A 92 3.48 14.93 -11.62
C LYS A 92 4.23 13.61 -11.46
N VAL A 93 4.00 12.91 -10.36
CA VAL A 93 4.58 11.57 -10.17
C VAL A 93 3.97 10.57 -11.14
N ALA A 94 4.76 9.62 -11.62
CA ALA A 94 4.34 8.57 -12.54
C ALA A 94 3.76 7.35 -11.82
N ALA A 95 4.10 7.15 -10.54
CA ALA A 95 3.62 6.06 -9.69
C ALA A 95 3.73 6.45 -8.22
N ILE A 96 3.10 5.68 -7.33
CA ILE A 96 3.15 5.88 -5.88
C ILE A 96 3.64 4.60 -5.20
N VAL A 97 4.69 4.70 -4.40
CA VAL A 97 5.06 3.73 -3.36
C VAL A 97 4.33 4.12 -2.09
N GLY A 98 3.36 3.29 -1.70
CA GLY A 98 2.46 3.59 -0.59
C GLY A 98 0.99 3.21 -0.94
N ALA A 99 0.00 3.52 -0.07
CA ALA A 99 0.29 4.01 1.27
C ALA A 99 0.64 2.81 2.19
N ASP A 100 0.92 3.10 3.43
CA ASP A 100 1.35 2.12 4.43
C ASP A 100 0.17 1.44 5.14
N CYS A 101 -0.84 2.20 5.56
CA CYS A 101 -1.98 1.72 6.32
C CYS A 101 -3.17 1.40 5.40
N SER A 102 -3.90 0.31 5.69
CA SER A 102 -4.91 -0.24 4.78
C SER A 102 -6.05 0.72 4.43
N GLY A 103 -6.59 1.46 5.41
CA GLY A 103 -7.69 2.41 5.18
C GLY A 103 -7.28 3.54 4.25
N VAL A 104 -6.15 4.20 4.53
CA VAL A 104 -5.65 5.29 3.67
C VAL A 104 -5.20 4.77 2.31
N THR A 105 -4.68 3.54 2.22
CA THR A 105 -4.36 2.89 0.94
C THR A 105 -5.60 2.72 0.08
N GLY A 106 -6.69 2.19 0.66
CA GLY A 106 -7.95 2.04 -0.05
C GLY A 106 -8.54 3.38 -0.50
N ALA A 107 -8.50 4.40 0.35
CA ALA A 107 -8.99 5.73 0.03
C ALA A 107 -8.19 6.36 -1.13
N VAL A 108 -6.87 6.31 -1.10
CA VAL A 108 -6.00 6.84 -2.16
C VAL A 108 -6.18 6.06 -3.46
N LEU A 109 -6.30 4.73 -3.40
CA LEU A 109 -6.56 3.89 -4.56
C LEU A 109 -7.85 4.33 -5.27
N GLN A 110 -8.95 4.43 -4.52
CA GLN A 110 -10.26 4.71 -5.11
C GLN A 110 -10.41 6.17 -5.58
N ASN A 111 -9.89 7.11 -4.82
CA ASN A 111 -10.15 8.54 -5.07
C ASN A 111 -9.09 9.21 -5.94
N VAL A 112 -7.86 8.66 -6.00
CA VAL A 112 -6.75 9.32 -6.71
C VAL A 112 -6.11 8.41 -7.75
N ALA A 113 -5.65 7.23 -7.36
CA ALA A 113 -4.85 6.39 -8.27
C ALA A 113 -5.66 5.90 -9.46
N ARG A 114 -6.82 5.28 -9.24
CA ARG A 114 -7.70 4.77 -10.30
C ARG A 114 -8.16 5.89 -11.25
N PRO A 115 -8.75 7.01 -10.77
CA PRO A 115 -9.22 8.06 -11.67
C PRO A 115 -8.13 8.70 -12.53
N ASN A 116 -6.87 8.65 -12.08
CA ASN A 116 -5.73 9.24 -12.77
C ASN A 116 -4.84 8.21 -13.49
N GLY A 117 -5.16 6.91 -13.42
CA GLY A 117 -4.35 5.86 -14.05
C GLY A 117 -2.95 5.70 -13.42
N ILE A 118 -2.81 5.96 -12.12
CA ILE A 118 -1.54 5.92 -11.39
C ILE A 118 -1.36 4.57 -10.71
N GLY A 119 -0.28 3.88 -11.05
CA GLY A 119 0.10 2.63 -10.37
C GLY A 119 0.52 2.87 -8.92
N MET A 120 0.05 2.02 -8.00
CA MET A 120 0.40 2.03 -6.58
C MET A 120 1.02 0.71 -6.15
N ILE A 121 2.05 0.77 -5.31
CA ILE A 121 2.60 -0.41 -4.64
C ILE A 121 2.74 -0.14 -3.14
N SER A 122 1.99 -0.86 -2.32
CA SER A 122 2.06 -0.75 -0.86
C SER A 122 3.07 -1.72 -0.28
N ALA A 123 3.87 -1.23 0.68
CA ALA A 123 4.83 -2.04 1.41
C ALA A 123 4.19 -2.80 2.59
N SER A 124 3.07 -2.34 3.14
CA SER A 124 2.57 -2.81 4.43
C SER A 124 1.04 -2.84 4.59
N ALA A 125 0.25 -2.42 3.62
CA ALA A 125 -1.20 -2.50 3.69
C ALA A 125 -1.68 -3.95 3.51
N THR A 126 -2.20 -4.57 4.57
CA THR A 126 -2.46 -6.01 4.65
C THR A 126 -3.93 -6.40 4.63
N SER A 127 -4.88 -5.46 4.79
CA SER A 127 -6.32 -5.78 4.82
C SER A 127 -6.74 -6.72 3.67
N PRO A 128 -7.50 -7.78 3.96
CA PRO A 128 -8.04 -8.68 2.94
C PRO A 128 -8.90 -7.97 1.88
N ALA A 129 -9.57 -6.89 2.26
CA ALA A 129 -10.40 -6.09 1.35
C ALA A 129 -9.62 -5.54 0.15
N LEU A 130 -8.33 -5.24 0.33
CA LEU A 130 -7.46 -4.78 -0.76
C LEU A 130 -7.19 -5.84 -1.83
N SER A 131 -7.38 -7.14 -1.54
CA SER A 131 -7.24 -8.21 -2.53
C SER A 131 -8.41 -8.31 -3.50
N THR A 132 -9.56 -7.74 -3.15
CA THR A 132 -10.80 -7.79 -3.91
C THR A 132 -11.32 -6.40 -4.28
N ALA A 133 -10.58 -5.36 -3.91
CA ALA A 133 -10.90 -4.00 -4.32
C ALA A 133 -10.86 -3.88 -5.85
N GLU A 134 -11.77 -3.09 -6.40
CA GLU A 134 -11.63 -2.67 -7.80
C GLU A 134 -10.40 -1.78 -7.91
N ASP A 135 -9.42 -2.17 -8.71
CA ASP A 135 -8.13 -1.50 -8.81
C ASP A 135 -7.67 -1.19 -10.24
N ASP A 136 -8.45 -1.63 -11.24
CA ASP A 136 -8.13 -1.49 -12.67
C ASP A 136 -6.72 -2.03 -13.03
N GLY A 137 -6.16 -2.95 -12.22
CA GLY A 137 -4.81 -3.48 -12.37
C GLY A 137 -3.72 -2.49 -11.93
N LEU A 138 -4.05 -1.48 -11.14
CA LEU A 138 -3.14 -0.42 -10.72
C LEU A 138 -2.59 -0.60 -9.30
N PHE A 139 -3.15 -1.53 -8.51
CA PHE A 139 -2.72 -1.74 -7.12
C PHE A 139 -1.95 -3.04 -6.93
N PHE A 140 -0.82 -2.93 -6.26
CA PHE A 140 0.04 -4.04 -5.86
C PHE A 140 0.44 -3.87 -4.40
N ARG A 141 0.79 -4.98 -3.75
CA ARG A 141 1.43 -4.96 -2.42
C ARG A 141 2.47 -6.05 -2.30
N VAL A 142 3.51 -5.79 -1.51
CA VAL A 142 4.57 -6.76 -1.23
C VAL A 142 4.39 -7.47 0.12
N ALA A 143 3.44 -6.99 0.96
CA ALA A 143 3.02 -7.66 2.18
C ALA A 143 1.94 -8.72 1.88
N PRO A 144 1.93 -9.89 2.56
CA PRO A 144 0.85 -10.85 2.45
C PRO A 144 -0.48 -10.30 3.01
N SER A 145 -1.60 -10.89 2.60
CA SER A 145 -2.91 -10.56 3.16
C SER A 145 -3.08 -11.11 4.57
N ASP A 146 -3.75 -10.34 5.44
CA ASP A 146 -4.17 -10.78 6.78
C ASP A 146 -5.14 -11.97 6.76
N ALA A 147 -5.76 -12.28 5.62
CA ALA A 147 -6.50 -13.53 5.46
C ALA A 147 -5.61 -14.74 5.78
N ARG A 148 -4.36 -14.75 5.29
CA ARG A 148 -3.42 -15.83 5.60
C ARG A 148 -2.97 -15.80 7.05
N GLN A 149 -2.79 -14.63 7.63
CA GLN A 149 -2.46 -14.50 9.06
C GLN A 149 -3.59 -15.05 9.94
N GLY A 150 -4.84 -14.74 9.59
CA GLY A 150 -6.02 -15.27 10.30
C GLY A 150 -6.09 -16.79 10.28
N GLU A 151 -5.83 -17.43 9.14
CA GLU A 151 -5.74 -18.90 9.01
C GLU A 151 -4.65 -19.48 9.92
N ILE A 152 -3.43 -18.94 9.85
CA ILE A 152 -2.30 -19.42 10.66
C ILE A 152 -2.59 -19.29 12.16
N MET A 153 -3.18 -18.17 12.58
CA MET A 153 -3.55 -17.97 13.98
C MET A 153 -4.61 -18.99 14.43
N ALA A 154 -5.61 -19.26 13.61
CA ALA A 154 -6.64 -20.27 13.89
C ALA A 154 -6.03 -21.67 14.02
N ASP A 155 -5.12 -22.04 13.12
CA ASP A 155 -4.40 -23.33 13.15
C ASP A 155 -3.60 -23.47 14.45
N ILE A 156 -2.80 -22.47 14.80
CA ILE A 156 -1.97 -22.49 16.03
C ILE A 156 -2.82 -22.63 17.28
N LEU A 157 -3.95 -21.92 17.36
CA LEU A 157 -4.84 -22.01 18.52
C LEU A 157 -5.52 -23.37 18.61
N SER A 158 -5.95 -23.91 17.48
CA SER A 158 -6.56 -25.25 17.38
C SER A 158 -5.57 -26.35 17.79
N GLU A 159 -4.31 -26.27 17.34
CA GLU A 159 -3.24 -27.19 17.74
C GLU A 159 -2.94 -27.13 19.25
N ARG A 160 -3.14 -25.99 19.87
CA ARG A 160 -2.99 -25.79 21.33
C ARG A 160 -4.22 -26.17 22.12
N GLY A 161 -5.28 -26.64 21.46
CA GLY A 161 -6.54 -27.06 22.11
C GLY A 161 -7.41 -25.91 22.59
N VAL A 162 -7.18 -24.69 22.08
CA VAL A 162 -8.03 -23.53 22.36
C VAL A 162 -9.30 -23.66 21.53
N THR A 163 -10.46 -23.74 22.20
CA THR A 163 -11.77 -23.95 21.58
C THR A 163 -12.66 -22.71 21.59
N SER A 164 -12.33 -21.72 22.39
CA SER A 164 -13.04 -20.44 22.42
C SER A 164 -12.10 -19.25 22.64
N VAL A 165 -12.44 -18.10 22.05
CA VAL A 165 -11.69 -16.86 22.18
C VAL A 165 -12.62 -15.65 22.22
N ALA A 166 -12.20 -14.58 22.90
CA ALA A 166 -12.74 -13.25 22.73
C ALA A 166 -11.70 -12.37 22.00
N LEU A 167 -12.16 -11.58 21.03
CA LEU A 167 -11.32 -10.77 20.15
C LEU A 167 -11.44 -9.28 20.49
N THR A 168 -10.33 -8.57 20.44
CA THR A 168 -10.31 -7.12 20.30
C THR A 168 -9.47 -6.72 19.08
N PHE A 169 -9.83 -5.62 18.45
CA PHE A 169 -9.14 -5.13 17.26
C PHE A 169 -9.18 -3.60 17.21
N THR A 170 -8.14 -3.01 16.62
CA THR A 170 -8.12 -1.58 16.32
C THR A 170 -9.26 -1.20 15.39
N ASN A 171 -10.05 -0.19 15.75
CA ASN A 171 -11.24 0.25 15.01
C ASN A 171 -10.87 0.97 13.71
N ASN A 172 -10.27 0.25 12.78
CA ASN A 172 -9.93 0.70 11.43
C ASN A 172 -9.98 -0.48 10.43
N ASP A 173 -9.80 -0.22 9.13
CA ASP A 173 -9.90 -1.24 8.08
C ASP A 173 -8.86 -2.36 8.21
N TYR A 174 -7.67 -2.08 8.77
CA TYR A 174 -6.66 -3.08 9.06
C TYR A 174 -7.13 -4.02 10.17
N GLY A 175 -7.44 -3.47 11.34
CA GLY A 175 -7.83 -4.26 12.51
C GLY A 175 -9.10 -5.06 12.27
N LYS A 176 -10.12 -4.41 11.66
CA LYS A 176 -11.38 -5.09 11.31
C LYS A 176 -11.14 -6.24 10.32
N GLY A 177 -10.38 -6.01 9.26
CA GLY A 177 -10.11 -7.02 8.24
C GLY A 177 -9.38 -8.24 8.80
N MET A 178 -8.40 -8.03 9.70
CA MET A 178 -7.70 -9.11 10.39
C MET A 178 -8.62 -9.87 11.35
N ALA A 179 -9.41 -9.16 12.15
CA ALA A 179 -10.35 -9.79 13.09
C ALA A 179 -11.39 -10.64 12.38
N ASP A 180 -11.96 -10.13 11.30
CA ASP A 180 -12.95 -10.87 10.49
C ASP A 180 -12.31 -12.12 9.85
N ALA A 181 -11.11 -12.01 9.29
CA ALA A 181 -10.40 -13.13 8.69
C ALA A 181 -10.07 -14.23 9.71
N PHE A 182 -9.56 -13.83 10.89
CA PHE A 182 -9.29 -14.76 11.97
C PHE A 182 -10.57 -15.43 12.49
N ALA A 183 -11.63 -14.64 12.73
CA ALA A 183 -12.91 -15.17 13.24
C ALA A 183 -13.52 -16.20 12.28
N ALA A 184 -13.47 -15.92 10.97
CA ALA A 184 -13.93 -16.86 9.94
C ALA A 184 -13.11 -18.15 9.94
N ALA A 185 -11.79 -18.07 9.96
CA ALA A 185 -10.90 -19.22 9.96
C ALA A 185 -11.04 -20.06 11.24
N PHE A 186 -11.07 -19.41 12.41
CA PHE A 186 -11.21 -20.09 13.70
C PHE A 186 -12.57 -20.80 13.84
N THR A 187 -13.63 -20.16 13.38
CA THR A 187 -14.97 -20.78 13.35
C THR A 187 -15.03 -21.97 12.38
N ALA A 188 -14.39 -21.85 11.20
CA ALA A 188 -14.30 -22.95 10.24
C ALA A 188 -13.51 -24.16 10.79
N ALA A 189 -12.52 -23.91 11.66
CA ALA A 189 -11.77 -24.94 12.39
C ALA A 189 -12.53 -25.53 13.60
N GLY A 190 -13.78 -25.11 13.85
CA GLY A 190 -14.63 -25.59 14.95
C GLY A 190 -14.49 -24.80 16.26
N GLY A 191 -13.77 -23.72 16.27
CA GLY A 191 -13.66 -22.81 17.40
C GLY A 191 -14.86 -21.86 17.53
N THR A 192 -15.00 -21.23 18.70
CA THR A 192 -16.05 -20.27 19.00
C THR A 192 -15.46 -18.90 19.31
N VAL A 193 -15.92 -17.86 18.62
CA VAL A 193 -15.62 -16.46 18.97
C VAL A 193 -16.75 -15.96 19.88
N THR A 194 -16.45 -15.72 21.16
CA THR A 194 -17.45 -15.37 22.17
C THR A 194 -17.77 -13.88 22.20
N ALA A 195 -16.82 -13.04 21.81
CA ALA A 195 -17.00 -11.60 21.64
C ALA A 195 -16.02 -11.04 20.62
N THR A 196 -16.40 -9.94 19.97
CA THR A 196 -15.54 -9.15 19.10
C THR A 196 -15.75 -7.68 19.44
N VAL A 197 -14.72 -7.04 20.01
CA VAL A 197 -14.80 -5.69 20.60
C VAL A 197 -13.80 -4.76 19.92
N PRO A 198 -14.26 -3.71 19.20
CA PRO A 198 -13.35 -2.72 18.67
C PRO A 198 -12.77 -1.83 19.77
N HIS A 199 -11.55 -1.35 19.59
CA HIS A 199 -10.95 -0.34 20.42
C HIS A 199 -10.27 0.74 19.56
N GLU A 200 -10.22 1.96 20.11
CA GLU A 200 -9.48 3.05 19.48
C GLU A 200 -8.02 3.00 19.92
N ASP A 201 -7.09 3.29 19.01
CA ASP A 201 -5.67 3.40 19.31
C ASP A 201 -5.39 4.60 20.22
N GLY A 202 -4.38 4.45 21.07
CA GLY A 202 -3.87 5.56 21.91
C GLY A 202 -4.78 5.98 23.05
N LYS A 203 -5.80 5.17 23.41
CA LYS A 203 -6.60 5.42 24.62
C LYS A 203 -5.73 5.33 25.88
N GLY A 204 -5.99 6.21 26.84
CA GLY A 204 -5.33 6.17 28.14
C GLY A 204 -5.81 5.01 29.03
N ASP A 205 -6.98 4.40 28.75
CA ASP A 205 -7.58 3.31 29.50
C ASP A 205 -8.42 2.40 28.61
N TYR A 206 -8.20 1.10 28.70
CA TYR A 206 -8.90 0.01 28.01
C TYR A 206 -9.70 -0.89 28.96
N SER A 207 -9.93 -0.48 30.19
CA SER A 207 -10.61 -1.31 31.22
C SER A 207 -12.03 -1.76 30.80
N ALA A 208 -12.74 -0.94 30.04
CA ALA A 208 -14.07 -1.28 29.54
C ALA A 208 -14.03 -2.41 28.51
N GLU A 209 -13.13 -2.35 27.56
CA GLU A 209 -12.91 -3.39 26.56
C GLU A 209 -12.45 -4.69 27.23
N VAL A 210 -11.49 -4.60 28.14
CA VAL A 210 -10.99 -5.74 28.91
C VAL A 210 -12.12 -6.39 29.74
N ALA A 211 -12.96 -5.60 30.42
CA ALA A 211 -14.10 -6.13 31.19
C ALA A 211 -15.10 -6.83 30.28
N THR A 212 -15.37 -6.30 29.10
CA THR A 212 -16.28 -6.91 28.13
C THR A 212 -15.71 -8.25 27.63
N LEU A 213 -14.44 -8.30 27.24
CA LEU A 213 -13.77 -9.53 26.82
C LEU A 213 -13.73 -10.59 27.91
N ALA A 214 -13.39 -10.20 29.15
CA ALA A 214 -13.33 -11.10 30.29
C ALA A 214 -14.72 -11.69 30.65
N SER A 215 -15.79 -10.90 30.52
CA SER A 215 -17.15 -11.35 30.78
C SER A 215 -17.70 -12.29 29.70
N ALA A 216 -17.18 -12.22 28.49
CA ALA A 216 -17.63 -13.06 27.37
C ALA A 216 -17.13 -14.50 27.48
N GLY A 217 -16.10 -14.77 28.24
CA GLY A 217 -15.45 -16.07 28.40
C GLY A 217 -14.78 -16.53 27.09
N GLY A 218 -13.50 -16.68 27.07
CA GLY A 218 -12.71 -17.10 25.90
C GLY A 218 -11.51 -17.94 26.31
#